data_5676d71beeeeee3646f41d81ad022b58
#
_entry.id   5676d71beeeeee3646f41d81ad022b58
#
_cell.length_a   1.000
_cell.length_b   1.000
_cell.length_c   1.000
_cell.angle_alpha   90.00
_cell.angle_beta   90.00
_cell.angle_gamma   90.00
#
_symmetry.space_group_name_H-M   'P 1'
#
loop_
_entity.id
_entity.type
_entity.pdbx_description
1 polymer ?
#
loop_
_entity_poly.entity_id
_entity_poly.type
_entity_poly.pdbx_seq_one_letter_code
_entity_poly.pdbx_strand_id
1 'polypeptide(L)'
;MVRLSIAIALIAALASCGGDKTSSQAAKASISTQGSSDNRVAKEVFGRVATSSSGRPQSFGEDARGCQAGAVQLPQTGPTWQAMRLSRNRNWAQPQTVDYIQDLSRFAATQSGWSGLYVGDMSQPRGGPMLTGHASHQTGLDADIWMLPPNRLNLSAAERESLSSISMRRASGAFVNSSWTPQHEAILKAAASDPRVARIFLFPGAKVEMCKNATGDRSWLRKIRPWWGHHYHFHVRLNCPAGTAGCEDQAPPPPGDGCAEAQGWVDRILNPPPPKPADPNATPTPRRGPLKISQLPGQCTSVINN
;
A
#
# COMPACT_ATOMS: atom_id res chain seq x y z
N MET A 1 -74.49 -35.29 -10.95
CA MET A 1 -75.23 -36.27 -10.16
C MET A 1 -74.21 -37.09 -9.38
N VAL A 2 -74.50 -37.23 -8.10
CA VAL A 2 -73.90 -38.12 -7.08
C VAL A 2 -72.44 -37.80 -6.71
N ARG A 3 -72.33 -37.17 -5.55
CA ARG A 3 -71.10 -37.03 -4.70
C ARG A 3 -70.86 -38.37 -3.99
N LEU A 4 -69.61 -38.78 -3.95
CA LEU A 4 -69.19 -39.81 -2.99
C LEU A 4 -68.01 -39.29 -2.17
N SER A 5 -68.24 -39.01 -0.89
CA SER A 5 -67.24 -38.63 0.09
C SER A 5 -66.69 -39.91 0.77
N ILE A 6 -65.39 -40.09 0.77
CA ILE A 6 -64.72 -41.12 1.54
C ILE A 6 -63.86 -40.42 2.59
N ALA A 7 -64.25 -40.61 3.80
CA ALA A 7 -63.45 -40.21 4.98
C ALA A 7 -62.41 -41.30 5.28
N ILE A 8 -61.14 -40.95 5.39
CA ILE A 8 -60.11 -41.85 5.91
C ILE A 8 -59.54 -41.23 7.22
N ALA A 9 -59.71 -41.97 8.26
CA ALA A 9 -59.18 -41.66 9.61
C ALA A 9 -57.64 -41.81 9.65
N LEU A 10 -56.98 -40.79 10.13
CA LEU A 10 -55.52 -40.84 10.39
C LEU A 10 -55.27 -41.19 11.87
N ILE A 11 -54.61 -42.30 12.06
CA ILE A 11 -54.08 -42.72 13.37
C ILE A 11 -52.72 -41.99 13.55
N ALA A 12 -52.61 -41.18 14.61
CA ALA A 12 -51.37 -40.53 15.00
C ALA A 12 -50.52 -41.50 15.83
N ALA A 13 -49.37 -41.88 15.30
CA ALA A 13 -48.32 -42.54 16.08
C ALA A 13 -47.28 -41.48 16.47
N LEU A 14 -47.18 -41.22 17.77
CA LEU A 14 -46.12 -40.39 18.40
C LEU A 14 -44.83 -41.21 18.44
N ALA A 15 -43.89 -40.91 17.58
CA ALA A 15 -42.51 -41.36 17.73
C ALA A 15 -41.66 -40.20 18.23
N SER A 16 -41.26 -40.26 19.48
CA SER A 16 -40.25 -39.38 20.12
C SER A 16 -38.88 -39.80 19.60
N CYS A 17 -38.27 -38.95 18.74
CA CYS A 17 -36.84 -39.02 18.47
C CYS A 17 -36.14 -37.82 19.07
N GLY A 18 -35.32 -38.08 20.12
CA GLY A 18 -34.39 -37.11 20.66
C GLY A 18 -33.37 -36.69 19.60
N GLY A 19 -33.43 -35.45 19.18
CA GLY A 19 -32.44 -34.85 18.25
C GLY A 19 -31.28 -34.32 19.07
N ASP A 20 -30.14 -34.98 18.95
CA ASP A 20 -28.85 -34.42 19.36
C ASP A 20 -28.57 -33.16 18.58
N LYS A 21 -28.57 -32.02 19.29
CA LYS A 21 -28.05 -30.76 18.75
C LYS A 21 -26.53 -30.82 18.76
N THR A 22 -25.96 -31.37 17.71
CA THR A 22 -24.56 -31.11 17.35
C THR A 22 -24.43 -29.66 16.94
N SER A 23 -24.05 -28.80 17.91
CA SER A 23 -23.59 -27.46 17.63
C SER A 23 -22.28 -27.58 16.89
N SER A 24 -22.28 -27.28 15.58
CA SER A 24 -21.06 -27.03 14.83
C SER A 24 -20.43 -25.73 15.35
N GLN A 25 -19.61 -25.84 16.40
CA GLN A 25 -18.66 -24.81 16.73
C GLN A 25 -17.64 -24.76 15.59
N ALA A 26 -17.82 -23.76 14.71
CA ALA A 26 -16.74 -23.35 13.84
C ALA A 26 -15.52 -23.06 14.71
N ALA A 27 -14.53 -23.91 14.65
CA ALA A 27 -13.25 -23.70 15.30
C ALA A 27 -12.65 -22.41 14.76
N LYS A 28 -12.79 -21.31 15.51
CA LYS A 28 -11.94 -20.14 15.34
C LYS A 28 -10.53 -20.63 15.61
N ALA A 29 -9.76 -20.80 14.53
CA ALA A 29 -8.33 -21.03 14.66
C ALA A 29 -7.75 -19.85 15.43
N SER A 30 -7.46 -20.09 16.70
CA SER A 30 -6.71 -19.14 17.53
C SER A 30 -5.34 -19.03 16.92
N ILE A 31 -5.08 -17.96 16.16
CA ILE A 31 -3.73 -17.62 15.74
C ILE A 31 -2.97 -17.35 17.02
N SER A 32 -2.11 -18.28 17.42
CA SER A 32 -1.26 -18.12 18.59
C SER A 32 -0.32 -16.95 18.33
N THR A 33 -0.56 -15.83 18.97
CA THR A 33 0.34 -14.68 19.07
C THR A 33 1.45 -14.97 20.08
N GLN A 34 2.15 -16.10 19.94
CA GLN A 34 3.41 -16.28 20.65
C GLN A 34 4.41 -15.30 20.01
N GLY A 35 4.62 -14.17 20.67
CA GLY A 35 5.67 -13.22 20.30
C GLY A 35 7.01 -13.96 20.23
N SER A 36 7.70 -13.82 19.11
CA SER A 36 9.05 -14.33 18.96
C SER A 36 9.97 -13.74 20.04
N SER A 37 10.84 -14.54 20.63
CA SER A 37 11.92 -14.05 21.52
C SER A 37 13.09 -13.49 20.72
N ASP A 38 13.01 -13.41 19.39
CA ASP A 38 14.08 -12.98 18.52
C ASP A 38 14.33 -11.47 18.63
N ASN A 39 15.42 -11.12 19.26
CA ASN A 39 15.83 -9.74 19.51
C ASN A 39 16.75 -9.15 18.43
N ARG A 40 17.02 -9.87 17.33
CA ARG A 40 17.79 -9.31 16.20
C ARG A 40 17.08 -8.09 15.62
N VAL A 41 17.88 -7.15 15.12
CA VAL A 41 17.35 -5.94 14.45
C VAL A 41 16.71 -6.35 13.12
N ALA A 42 15.41 -6.13 12.99
CA ALA A 42 14.61 -6.63 11.87
C ALA A 42 15.13 -6.15 10.51
N LYS A 43 15.44 -4.85 10.37
CA LYS A 43 15.96 -4.31 9.10
C LYS A 43 17.26 -4.94 8.62
N GLU A 44 18.11 -5.40 9.55
CA GLU A 44 19.37 -6.04 9.20
C GLU A 44 19.15 -7.49 8.71
N VAL A 45 18.13 -8.14 9.23
CA VAL A 45 17.76 -9.49 8.80
C VAL A 45 17.05 -9.46 7.45
N PHE A 46 15.97 -8.68 7.33
CA PHE A 46 15.19 -8.58 6.09
C PHE A 46 15.99 -7.97 4.94
N GLY A 47 16.81 -6.96 5.22
CA GLY A 47 17.61 -6.26 4.20
C GLY A 47 18.74 -7.09 3.57
N ARG A 48 19.06 -8.27 4.13
CA ARG A 48 20.06 -9.20 3.58
C ARG A 48 19.47 -10.32 2.75
N VAL A 49 18.14 -10.44 2.73
CA VAL A 49 17.48 -11.53 2.02
C VAL A 49 17.38 -11.20 0.53
N ALA A 50 17.91 -12.06 -0.31
CA ALA A 50 17.96 -11.83 -1.76
C ALA A 50 16.74 -12.36 -2.53
N THR A 51 16.00 -13.31 -1.96
CA THR A 51 14.91 -14.03 -2.63
C THR A 51 13.64 -14.07 -1.79
N SER A 52 12.49 -14.26 -2.45
CA SER A 52 11.21 -14.48 -1.76
C SER A 52 11.24 -15.75 -0.92
N SER A 53 10.39 -15.81 0.11
CA SER A 53 10.11 -17.07 0.80
C SER A 53 9.25 -17.98 -0.08
N SER A 54 9.31 -19.28 0.19
CA SER A 54 8.40 -20.26 -0.40
C SER A 54 6.97 -20.08 0.11
N GLY A 55 6.01 -20.67 -0.58
CA GLY A 55 4.60 -20.72 -0.16
C GLY A 55 3.70 -19.75 -0.91
N ARG A 56 2.46 -19.63 -0.41
CA ARG A 56 1.44 -18.78 -1.05
C ARG A 56 1.73 -17.31 -0.79
N PRO A 57 1.43 -16.43 -1.77
CA PRO A 57 1.49 -14.99 -1.58
C PRO A 57 0.63 -14.56 -0.40
N GLN A 58 1.23 -13.85 0.56
CA GLN A 58 0.53 -13.37 1.75
C GLN A 58 1.27 -12.20 2.41
N SER A 59 0.51 -11.20 2.81
CA SER A 59 0.98 -10.08 3.64
C SER A 59 0.67 -10.37 5.10
N PHE A 60 1.54 -9.91 6.01
CA PHE A 60 1.35 -10.04 7.46
C PHE A 60 1.61 -8.70 8.14
N GLY A 61 0.70 -8.29 9.02
CA GLY A 61 0.75 -7.04 9.78
C GLY A 61 0.42 -5.79 8.97
N GLU A 62 0.84 -4.67 9.51
CA GLU A 62 0.65 -3.33 8.95
C GLU A 62 1.79 -2.95 7.98
N ASP A 63 1.55 -1.95 7.15
CA ASP A 63 2.50 -1.39 6.18
C ASP A 63 3.88 -1.03 6.74
N ALA A 64 3.93 -0.56 8.00
CA ALA A 64 5.16 -0.14 8.70
C ALA A 64 5.61 -1.11 9.80
N ARG A 65 4.90 -2.22 9.97
CA ARG A 65 5.22 -3.28 10.94
C ARG A 65 4.71 -4.63 10.41
N GLY A 66 5.32 -5.13 9.38
CA GLY A 66 4.86 -6.33 8.70
C GLY A 66 5.96 -7.04 7.92
N CYS A 67 5.55 -8.02 7.15
CA CYS A 67 6.36 -8.77 6.20
C CYS A 67 5.48 -9.41 5.12
N GLN A 68 6.09 -10.07 4.14
CA GLN A 68 5.37 -10.78 3.09
C GLN A 68 5.98 -12.15 2.80
N ALA A 69 5.13 -13.14 2.53
CA ALA A 69 5.50 -14.44 2.01
C ALA A 69 5.13 -14.56 0.52
N GLY A 70 5.82 -15.44 -0.21
CA GLY A 70 5.48 -15.77 -1.60
C GLY A 70 5.42 -14.55 -2.53
N ALA A 71 6.21 -13.52 -2.24
CA ALA A 71 6.27 -12.32 -3.07
C ALA A 71 6.70 -12.64 -4.50
N VAL A 72 6.15 -11.94 -5.46
CA VAL A 72 6.57 -12.01 -6.86
C VAL A 72 7.37 -10.77 -7.23
N GLN A 73 8.33 -10.96 -8.12
CA GLN A 73 9.14 -9.85 -8.62
C GLN A 73 8.42 -9.16 -9.79
N LEU A 74 8.27 -7.84 -9.71
CA LEU A 74 7.93 -7.07 -10.92
C LEU A 74 9.07 -7.25 -11.93
N PRO A 75 8.80 -7.74 -13.16
CA PRO A 75 9.82 -7.82 -14.19
C PRO A 75 10.53 -6.48 -14.36
N GLN A 76 11.85 -6.52 -14.45
CA GLN A 76 12.66 -5.29 -14.48
C GLN A 76 12.31 -4.36 -15.63
N THR A 77 11.79 -4.90 -16.74
CA THR A 77 11.28 -4.17 -17.91
C THR A 77 10.04 -4.89 -18.41
N GLY A 78 9.01 -4.14 -18.70
CA GLY A 78 7.81 -4.58 -19.38
C GLY A 78 7.47 -3.65 -20.55
N PRO A 79 6.37 -3.91 -21.25
CA PRO A 79 5.99 -3.11 -22.43
C PRO A 79 5.68 -1.65 -22.07
N THR A 80 5.26 -1.38 -20.84
CA THR A 80 4.83 -0.04 -20.39
C THR A 80 5.42 0.35 -19.03
N TRP A 81 6.42 -0.35 -18.52
CA TRP A 81 7.11 0.04 -17.29
C TRP A 81 8.58 -0.34 -17.31
N GLN A 82 9.35 0.33 -16.46
CA GLN A 82 10.71 -0.04 -16.13
C GLN A 82 10.98 0.17 -14.64
N ALA A 83 11.46 -0.89 -13.95
CA ALA A 83 11.87 -0.80 -12.56
C ALA A 83 13.20 -0.07 -12.44
N MET A 84 13.32 0.85 -11.48
CA MET A 84 14.49 1.69 -11.24
C MET A 84 15.26 1.23 -10.02
N ARG A 85 16.54 1.61 -9.89
CA ARG A 85 17.39 1.31 -8.72
C ARG A 85 17.49 -0.19 -8.42
N LEU A 86 17.79 -1.01 -9.44
CA LEU A 86 17.81 -2.47 -9.38
C LEU A 86 18.75 -3.03 -8.31
N SER A 87 19.85 -2.33 -8.01
CA SER A 87 20.82 -2.70 -6.97
C SER A 87 20.18 -2.81 -5.57
N ARG A 88 19.07 -2.15 -5.35
CA ARG A 88 18.34 -2.20 -4.07
C ARG A 88 17.55 -3.48 -3.87
N ASN A 89 17.30 -4.27 -4.92
CA ASN A 89 16.43 -5.46 -4.91
C ASN A 89 15.05 -5.19 -4.27
N ARG A 90 14.40 -4.08 -4.66
CA ARG A 90 13.13 -3.61 -4.08
C ARG A 90 11.99 -3.56 -5.09
N ASN A 91 12.00 -4.43 -6.09
CA ASN A 91 10.92 -4.60 -7.05
C ASN A 91 10.10 -5.87 -6.79
N TRP A 92 9.87 -6.18 -5.51
CA TRP A 92 9.08 -7.32 -5.04
C TRP A 92 7.77 -6.85 -4.43
N ALA A 93 6.70 -7.62 -4.62
CA ALA A 93 5.40 -7.30 -4.05
C ALA A 93 4.46 -8.51 -4.02
N GLN A 94 3.28 -8.32 -3.46
CA GLN A 94 2.17 -9.25 -3.64
C GLN A 94 1.69 -9.23 -5.10
N PRO A 95 1.17 -10.33 -5.66
CA PRO A 95 0.70 -10.39 -7.05
C PRO A 95 -0.24 -9.25 -7.42
N GLN A 96 -1.23 -8.92 -6.57
CA GLN A 96 -2.16 -7.82 -6.85
C GLN A 96 -1.48 -6.46 -7.03
N THR A 97 -0.33 -6.25 -6.37
CA THR A 97 0.42 -4.99 -6.52
C THR A 97 1.16 -4.97 -7.85
N VAL A 98 1.72 -6.10 -8.26
CA VAL A 98 2.35 -6.24 -9.59
C VAL A 98 1.31 -6.03 -10.69
N ASP A 99 0.15 -6.68 -10.58
CA ASP A 99 -0.97 -6.52 -11.53
C ASP A 99 -1.44 -5.06 -11.60
N TYR A 100 -1.58 -4.41 -10.43
CA TYR A 100 -1.94 -3.00 -10.35
C TYR A 100 -0.93 -2.09 -11.09
N ILE A 101 0.37 -2.29 -10.87
CA ILE A 101 1.42 -1.50 -11.55
C ILE A 101 1.35 -1.70 -13.06
N GLN A 102 1.13 -2.93 -13.53
CA GLN A 102 0.99 -3.23 -14.94
C GLN A 102 -0.25 -2.55 -15.55
N ASP A 103 -1.40 -2.59 -14.85
CA ASP A 103 -2.62 -1.92 -15.29
C ASP A 103 -2.42 -0.40 -15.39
N LEU A 104 -1.90 0.22 -14.33
CA LEU A 104 -1.65 1.66 -14.29
C LEU A 104 -0.63 2.09 -15.35
N SER A 105 0.41 1.28 -15.60
CA SER A 105 1.42 1.57 -16.59
C SER A 105 0.87 1.56 -18.02
N ARG A 106 -0.07 0.65 -18.32
CA ARG A 106 -0.80 0.64 -19.61
C ARG A 106 -1.63 1.92 -19.79
N PHE A 107 -2.33 2.34 -18.74
CA PHE A 107 -3.04 3.63 -18.78
C PHE A 107 -2.07 4.81 -18.98
N ALA A 108 -0.96 4.84 -18.25
CA ALA A 108 0.03 5.90 -18.37
C ALA A 108 0.58 6.00 -19.82
N ALA A 109 0.81 4.87 -20.48
CA ALA A 109 1.28 4.82 -21.87
C ALA A 109 0.26 5.40 -22.89
N THR A 110 -0.99 5.61 -22.51
CA THR A 110 -1.98 6.32 -23.35
C THR A 110 -1.88 7.84 -23.20
N GLN A 111 -1.11 8.34 -22.24
CA GLN A 111 -0.98 9.77 -21.96
C GLN A 111 0.13 10.39 -22.82
N SER A 112 -0.13 11.54 -23.39
CA SER A 112 0.85 12.24 -24.23
C SER A 112 2.15 12.50 -23.47
N GLY A 113 3.28 12.14 -24.06
CA GLY A 113 4.61 12.30 -23.45
C GLY A 113 4.99 11.23 -22.43
N TRP A 114 4.18 10.17 -22.25
CA TRP A 114 4.46 9.06 -21.35
C TRP A 114 4.55 7.75 -22.13
N SER A 115 5.72 7.08 -22.10
CA SER A 115 5.86 5.72 -22.65
C SER A 115 5.37 4.65 -21.66
N GLY A 116 4.94 5.04 -20.47
CA GLY A 116 4.54 4.17 -19.39
C GLY A 116 4.98 4.71 -18.03
N LEU A 117 5.52 3.87 -17.13
CA LEU A 117 5.94 4.27 -15.78
C LEU A 117 7.40 3.89 -15.49
N TYR A 118 8.12 4.78 -14.80
CA TYR A 118 9.30 4.41 -14.02
C TYR A 118 8.84 4.04 -12.60
N VAL A 119 9.06 2.78 -12.22
CA VAL A 119 8.66 2.23 -10.92
C VAL A 119 9.87 2.26 -10.00
N GLY A 120 9.75 2.98 -8.89
CA GLY A 120 10.76 3.07 -7.85
C GLY A 120 10.73 1.87 -6.89
N ASP A 121 10.99 2.15 -5.59
CA ASP A 121 10.95 1.10 -4.58
C ASP A 121 9.52 0.57 -4.39
N MET A 122 9.37 -0.74 -4.38
CA MET A 122 8.20 -1.48 -3.93
C MET A 122 8.53 -2.10 -2.56
N SER A 123 8.74 -3.39 -2.47
CA SER A 123 9.15 -4.06 -1.25
C SER A 123 10.42 -4.88 -1.47
N GLN A 124 11.03 -5.32 -0.36
CA GLN A 124 12.09 -6.34 -0.37
C GLN A 124 11.48 -7.73 -0.62
N PRO A 125 12.28 -8.74 -1.00
CA PRO A 125 11.78 -10.09 -1.33
C PRO A 125 10.85 -10.71 -0.28
N ARG A 126 11.12 -10.47 1.00
CA ARG A 126 10.31 -10.96 2.14
C ARG A 126 9.63 -9.84 2.92
N GLY A 127 9.61 -8.63 2.36
CA GLY A 127 9.09 -7.46 3.07
C GLY A 127 9.96 -7.06 4.26
N GLY A 128 9.30 -6.66 5.33
CA GLY A 128 9.97 -6.24 6.55
C GLY A 128 10.63 -4.87 6.46
N PRO A 129 11.15 -4.36 7.59
CA PRO A 129 11.84 -3.08 7.63
C PRO A 129 13.06 -3.04 6.72
N MET A 130 13.23 -1.93 6.00
CA MET A 130 14.36 -1.73 5.09
C MET A 130 15.59 -1.16 5.82
N LEU A 131 16.79 -1.45 5.31
CA LEU A 131 18.05 -0.90 5.85
C LEU A 131 18.05 0.63 5.79
N THR A 132 17.55 1.19 4.71
CA THR A 132 17.52 2.63 4.46
C THR A 132 16.24 3.03 3.75
N GLY A 133 15.81 4.28 3.90
CA GLY A 133 14.68 4.86 3.17
C GLY A 133 13.37 4.69 3.92
N HIS A 134 12.46 3.93 3.38
CA HIS A 134 11.05 3.88 3.76
C HIS A 134 10.78 3.31 5.17
N ALA A 135 9.80 3.90 5.85
CA ALA A 135 9.24 3.34 7.07
C ALA A 135 8.19 2.24 6.78
N SER A 136 7.52 2.32 5.64
CA SER A 136 6.54 1.36 5.13
C SER A 136 7.14 0.43 4.05
N HIS A 137 6.36 -0.04 3.10
CA HIS A 137 6.74 -1.03 2.08
C HIS A 137 7.06 -2.41 2.64
N GLN A 138 6.58 -2.73 3.84
CA GLN A 138 6.97 -3.97 4.52
C GLN A 138 6.11 -5.18 4.12
N THR A 139 4.91 -4.95 3.62
CA THR A 139 3.90 -6.00 3.34
C THR A 139 3.73 -6.34 1.86
N GLY A 140 4.46 -5.66 0.96
CA GLY A 140 4.34 -5.85 -0.49
C GLY A 140 3.09 -5.22 -1.12
N LEU A 141 2.45 -4.30 -0.42
CA LEU A 141 1.24 -3.59 -0.86
C LEU A 141 1.51 -2.12 -1.19
N ASP A 142 2.75 -1.67 -1.11
CA ASP A 142 3.18 -0.30 -1.40
C ASP A 142 4.05 -0.26 -2.67
N ALA A 143 3.97 0.85 -3.40
CA ALA A 143 4.82 1.12 -4.54
C ALA A 143 5.05 2.62 -4.71
N ASP A 144 6.29 3.02 -4.99
CA ASP A 144 6.66 4.36 -5.39
C ASP A 144 6.70 4.47 -6.91
N ILE A 145 5.98 5.43 -7.46
CA ILE A 145 5.94 5.68 -8.91
C ILE A 145 6.52 7.07 -9.16
N TRP A 146 7.54 7.13 -10.02
CA TRP A 146 8.24 8.37 -10.29
C TRP A 146 7.37 9.38 -11.03
N MET A 147 7.55 10.65 -10.70
CA MET A 147 6.89 11.77 -11.40
C MET A 147 7.57 12.11 -12.74
N LEU A 148 8.78 11.60 -12.99
CA LEU A 148 9.47 11.79 -14.27
C LEU A 148 8.74 11.01 -15.36
N PRO A 149 8.16 11.68 -16.39
CA PRO A 149 7.56 11.00 -17.53
C PRO A 149 8.61 10.16 -18.29
N PRO A 150 8.41 8.84 -18.46
CA PRO A 150 9.29 8.05 -19.29
C PRO A 150 9.19 8.45 -20.77
N ASN A 151 10.27 8.91 -21.36
CA ASN A 151 10.37 9.10 -22.82
C ASN A 151 10.76 7.80 -23.55
N ARG A 152 11.29 6.82 -22.84
CA ARG A 152 11.65 5.48 -23.32
C ARG A 152 11.69 4.48 -22.17
N LEU A 153 11.58 3.18 -22.48
CA LEU A 153 11.58 2.10 -21.50
C LEU A 153 12.67 1.04 -21.80
N ASN A 154 13.78 1.49 -22.38
CA ASN A 154 14.95 0.66 -22.69
C ASN A 154 16.23 1.21 -22.05
N LEU A 155 16.10 1.81 -20.84
CA LEU A 155 17.25 2.25 -20.06
C LEU A 155 18.10 1.03 -19.67
N SER A 156 19.41 1.17 -19.83
CA SER A 156 20.38 0.20 -19.31
C SER A 156 20.35 0.12 -17.78
N ALA A 157 20.96 -0.93 -17.22
CA ALA A 157 21.07 -1.06 -15.76
C ALA A 157 21.79 0.14 -15.14
N ALA A 158 22.85 0.64 -15.76
CA ALA A 158 23.60 1.82 -15.29
C ALA A 158 22.74 3.10 -15.30
N GLU A 159 21.96 3.31 -16.38
CA GLU A 159 21.05 4.46 -16.44
C GLU A 159 19.96 4.40 -15.39
N ARG A 160 19.41 3.21 -15.12
CA ARG A 160 18.41 3.03 -14.04
C ARG A 160 18.97 3.29 -12.64
N GLU A 161 20.27 3.08 -12.42
CA GLU A 161 20.93 3.42 -11.16
C GLU A 161 21.22 4.93 -11.04
N SER A 162 21.55 5.60 -12.14
CA SER A 162 21.98 7.00 -12.12
C SER A 162 20.84 8.01 -12.32
N LEU A 163 19.83 7.69 -13.16
CA LEU A 163 18.70 8.57 -13.42
C LEU A 163 17.93 8.85 -12.13
N SER A 164 17.53 10.08 -11.92
CA SER A 164 16.66 10.48 -10.80
C SER A 164 15.34 11.03 -11.30
N SER A 165 14.29 10.82 -10.52
CA SER A 165 13.02 11.48 -10.76
C SER A 165 13.15 12.99 -10.52
N ILE A 166 12.20 13.76 -11.04
CA ILE A 166 12.18 15.23 -10.97
C ILE A 166 11.19 15.72 -9.94
N SER A 167 11.52 16.85 -9.31
CA SER A 167 10.60 17.49 -8.36
C SER A 167 9.48 18.20 -9.10
N MET A 168 8.24 17.93 -8.68
CA MET A 168 7.05 18.67 -9.13
C MET A 168 6.76 19.89 -8.28
N ARG A 169 7.51 20.12 -7.20
CA ARG A 169 7.37 21.26 -6.30
C ARG A 169 8.28 22.40 -6.73
N ARG A 170 7.82 23.64 -6.63
CA ARG A 170 8.66 24.84 -6.76
C ARG A 170 9.81 24.82 -5.74
N ALA A 171 10.95 25.39 -6.10
CA ALA A 171 12.08 25.48 -5.19
C ALA A 171 11.73 26.23 -3.90
N SER A 172 10.90 27.30 -4.00
CA SER A 172 10.32 28.02 -2.87
C SER A 172 8.82 27.83 -2.80
N GLY A 173 8.28 27.65 -1.60
CA GLY A 173 6.85 27.50 -1.38
C GLY A 173 6.34 26.06 -1.46
N ALA A 174 5.02 25.91 -1.60
CA ALA A 174 4.33 24.64 -1.47
C ALA A 174 3.64 24.14 -2.76
N PHE A 175 3.66 24.93 -3.82
CA PHE A 175 2.87 24.67 -5.03
C PHE A 175 3.65 23.90 -6.11
N VAL A 176 2.94 23.41 -7.12
CA VAL A 176 3.52 22.73 -8.27
C VAL A 176 4.36 23.70 -9.12
N ASN A 177 5.38 23.17 -9.79
CA ASN A 177 6.20 23.87 -10.78
C ASN A 177 5.72 23.58 -12.20
N SER A 178 6.45 24.08 -13.22
CA SER A 178 6.12 23.90 -14.64
C SER A 178 6.27 22.47 -15.16
N SER A 179 6.88 21.56 -14.40
CA SER A 179 6.98 20.14 -14.78
C SER A 179 5.69 19.36 -14.46
N TRP A 180 4.83 19.90 -13.61
CA TRP A 180 3.51 19.33 -13.37
C TRP A 180 2.60 19.56 -14.57
N THR A 181 1.97 18.52 -15.08
CA THR A 181 1.12 18.57 -16.27
C THR A 181 -0.23 17.89 -16.05
N PRO A 182 -1.24 18.14 -16.91
CA PRO A 182 -2.52 17.44 -16.83
C PRO A 182 -2.40 15.91 -16.90
N GLN A 183 -1.35 15.37 -17.51
CA GLN A 183 -1.09 13.92 -17.57
C GLN A 183 -0.76 13.35 -16.21
N HIS A 184 -0.02 14.08 -15.36
CA HIS A 184 0.21 13.69 -13.97
C HIS A 184 -1.12 13.56 -13.21
N GLU A 185 -2.03 14.52 -13.39
CA GLU A 185 -3.37 14.47 -12.77
C GLU A 185 -4.20 13.30 -13.29
N ALA A 186 -4.17 13.05 -14.59
CA ALA A 186 -4.90 11.94 -15.21
C ALA A 186 -4.40 10.58 -14.66
N ILE A 187 -3.08 10.39 -14.57
CA ILE A 187 -2.48 9.16 -14.03
C ILE A 187 -2.83 8.99 -12.55
N LEU A 188 -2.72 10.05 -11.74
CA LEU A 188 -3.08 10.02 -10.31
C LEU A 188 -4.58 9.77 -10.10
N LYS A 189 -5.45 10.33 -10.95
CA LYS A 189 -6.88 10.06 -10.93
C LYS A 189 -7.16 8.59 -11.24
N ALA A 190 -6.56 8.05 -12.30
CA ALA A 190 -6.69 6.63 -12.65
C ALA A 190 -6.20 5.74 -11.50
N ALA A 191 -5.02 6.05 -10.94
CA ALA A 191 -4.46 5.35 -9.80
C ALA A 191 -5.42 5.35 -8.60
N ALA A 192 -5.96 6.49 -8.21
CA ALA A 192 -6.86 6.61 -7.07
C ALA A 192 -8.26 6.01 -7.31
N SER A 193 -8.70 5.93 -8.56
CA SER A 193 -10.00 5.34 -8.92
C SER A 193 -9.99 3.81 -8.88
N ASP A 194 -8.81 3.18 -8.86
CA ASP A 194 -8.71 1.73 -8.75
C ASP A 194 -9.23 1.26 -7.38
N PRO A 195 -10.14 0.27 -7.34
CA PRO A 195 -10.70 -0.24 -6.07
C PRO A 195 -9.65 -0.90 -5.16
N ARG A 196 -8.56 -1.42 -5.73
CA ARG A 196 -7.46 -2.01 -4.96
C ARG A 196 -6.71 -0.99 -4.11
N VAL A 197 -6.76 0.30 -4.47
CA VAL A 197 -6.01 1.37 -3.79
C VAL A 197 -6.72 1.83 -2.53
N ALA A 198 -6.01 1.74 -1.41
CA ALA A 198 -6.42 2.30 -0.11
C ALA A 198 -6.16 3.81 -0.06
N ARG A 199 -4.95 4.23 -0.45
CA ARG A 199 -4.52 5.64 -0.47
C ARG A 199 -3.29 5.87 -1.35
N ILE A 200 -3.07 7.14 -1.66
CA ILE A 200 -1.88 7.62 -2.36
C ILE A 200 -1.30 8.79 -1.57
N PHE A 201 -0.03 8.72 -1.22
CA PHE A 201 0.67 9.84 -0.61
C PHE A 201 1.27 10.73 -1.69
N LEU A 202 1.01 12.03 -1.58
CA LEU A 202 1.40 13.04 -2.54
C LEU A 202 1.76 14.34 -1.81
N PHE A 203 2.65 15.16 -2.36
CA PHE A 203 2.94 16.45 -1.72
C PHE A 203 1.71 17.38 -1.78
N PRO A 204 1.52 18.23 -0.74
CA PRO A 204 0.26 18.98 -0.55
C PRO A 204 -0.12 19.87 -1.73
N GLY A 205 0.86 20.56 -2.34
CA GLY A 205 0.58 21.48 -3.44
C GLY A 205 0.02 20.82 -4.69
N ALA A 206 0.44 19.60 -5.00
CA ALA A 206 -0.15 18.84 -6.11
C ALA A 206 -1.60 18.46 -5.79
N LYS A 207 -1.86 18.02 -4.56
CA LYS A 207 -3.24 17.72 -4.14
C LYS A 207 -4.14 18.96 -4.24
N VAL A 208 -3.65 20.15 -3.82
CA VAL A 208 -4.41 21.41 -3.98
C VAL A 208 -4.66 21.73 -5.45
N GLU A 209 -3.68 21.53 -6.33
CA GLU A 209 -3.86 21.75 -7.77
C GLU A 209 -4.92 20.80 -8.35
N MET A 210 -4.84 19.50 -8.03
CA MET A 210 -5.87 18.52 -8.43
C MET A 210 -7.27 18.88 -7.89
N CYS A 211 -7.36 19.43 -6.68
CA CYS A 211 -8.62 19.90 -6.11
C CYS A 211 -9.25 21.06 -6.90
N LYS A 212 -8.43 21.97 -7.44
CA LYS A 212 -8.89 23.08 -8.28
C LYS A 212 -9.39 22.59 -9.64
N ASN A 213 -8.67 21.63 -10.23
CA ASN A 213 -8.92 21.19 -11.59
C ASN A 213 -9.99 20.08 -11.69
N ALA A 214 -10.25 19.35 -10.60
CA ALA A 214 -11.20 18.24 -10.61
C ALA A 214 -12.64 18.71 -10.80
N THR A 215 -13.28 18.18 -11.83
CA THR A 215 -14.70 18.37 -12.14
C THR A 215 -15.45 17.03 -12.09
N GLY A 216 -16.77 17.08 -11.97
CA GLY A 216 -17.64 15.90 -11.91
C GLY A 216 -17.43 15.07 -10.64
N ASP A 217 -17.27 13.75 -10.76
CA ASP A 217 -17.01 12.89 -9.62
C ASP A 217 -15.63 13.18 -9.02
N ARG A 218 -15.64 13.53 -7.74
CA ARG A 218 -14.45 13.88 -6.93
C ARG A 218 -14.12 12.82 -5.88
N SER A 219 -14.84 11.70 -5.84
CA SER A 219 -14.70 10.66 -4.80
C SER A 219 -13.27 10.09 -4.69
N TRP A 220 -12.59 9.96 -5.83
CA TRP A 220 -11.20 9.49 -5.92
C TRP A 220 -10.20 10.39 -5.19
N LEU A 221 -10.47 11.70 -5.08
CA LEU A 221 -9.61 12.64 -4.35
C LEU A 221 -9.45 12.26 -2.86
N ARG A 222 -10.45 11.61 -2.25
CA ARG A 222 -10.39 11.14 -0.88
C ARG A 222 -9.16 10.26 -0.62
N LYS A 223 -8.79 9.42 -1.58
CA LYS A 223 -7.66 8.51 -1.46
C LYS A 223 -6.31 9.20 -1.59
N ILE A 224 -6.23 10.39 -2.19
CA ILE A 224 -4.99 11.16 -2.32
C ILE A 224 -4.75 11.96 -1.05
N ARG A 225 -3.68 11.62 -0.32
CA ARG A 225 -3.38 12.17 0.99
C ARG A 225 -2.14 13.06 0.95
N PRO A 226 -2.19 14.28 1.48
CA PRO A 226 -1.02 15.14 1.56
C PRO A 226 0.01 14.52 2.52
N TRP A 227 1.27 14.49 2.08
CA TRP A 227 2.37 13.96 2.88
C TRP A 227 3.68 14.65 2.54
N TRP A 228 4.62 14.65 3.51
CA TRP A 228 5.96 15.21 3.32
C TRP A 228 6.77 14.38 2.31
N GLY A 229 7.69 15.04 1.58
CA GLY A 229 8.69 14.35 0.74
C GLY A 229 8.18 13.77 -0.58
N HIS A 230 6.87 13.68 -0.82
CA HIS A 230 6.28 13.01 -2.00
C HIS A 230 6.10 13.97 -3.19
N HIS A 231 7.20 14.65 -3.59
CA HIS A 231 7.20 15.57 -4.74
C HIS A 231 8.07 15.09 -5.93
N TYR A 232 8.81 13.99 -5.78
CA TYR A 232 9.53 13.29 -6.84
C TYR A 232 8.81 12.03 -7.30
N HIS A 233 7.97 11.47 -6.46
CA HIS A 233 7.16 10.27 -6.70
C HIS A 233 5.83 10.42 -5.96
N PHE A 234 4.84 9.67 -6.37
CA PHE A 234 3.68 9.38 -5.54
C PHE A 234 3.80 7.95 -5.02
N HIS A 235 3.41 7.78 -3.76
CA HIS A 235 3.43 6.48 -3.10
C HIS A 235 2.02 5.93 -3.07
N VAL A 236 1.81 4.78 -3.68
CA VAL A 236 0.54 4.06 -3.67
C VAL A 236 0.56 2.98 -2.61
N ARG A 237 -0.53 2.87 -1.86
CA ARG A 237 -0.81 1.77 -0.93
C ARG A 237 -2.09 1.08 -1.34
N LEU A 238 -2.04 -0.25 -1.46
CA LEU A 238 -3.18 -1.08 -1.76
C LEU A 238 -3.82 -1.59 -0.47
N ASN A 239 -5.10 -1.96 -0.57
CA ASN A 239 -5.80 -2.70 0.48
C ASN A 239 -5.24 -4.11 0.59
N CYS A 240 -5.38 -4.72 1.76
CA CYS A 240 -5.12 -6.13 1.95
C CYS A 240 -5.92 -6.96 0.92
N PRO A 241 -5.32 -7.99 0.30
CA PRO A 241 -6.07 -8.88 -0.58
C PRO A 241 -7.22 -9.56 0.18
N ALA A 242 -8.39 -9.65 -0.44
CA ALA A 242 -9.55 -10.28 0.18
C ALA A 242 -9.23 -11.71 0.64
N GLY A 243 -9.65 -12.06 1.85
CA GLY A 243 -9.45 -13.40 2.43
C GLY A 243 -8.04 -13.68 2.95
N THR A 244 -7.13 -12.70 2.99
CA THR A 244 -5.80 -12.86 3.63
C THR A 244 -5.91 -12.72 5.14
N ALA A 245 -5.57 -13.80 5.87
CA ALA A 245 -5.46 -13.76 7.31
C ALA A 245 -4.12 -13.11 7.74
N GLY A 246 -4.17 -12.16 8.66
CA GLY A 246 -2.96 -11.54 9.23
C GLY A 246 -2.46 -10.29 8.51
N CYS A 247 -3.05 -9.90 7.38
CA CYS A 247 -2.85 -8.59 6.78
C CYS A 247 -3.76 -7.56 7.47
N GLU A 248 -3.23 -6.40 7.80
CA GLU A 248 -3.93 -5.35 8.53
C GLU A 248 -4.01 -4.07 7.70
N ASP A 249 -5.22 -3.71 7.30
CA ASP A 249 -5.45 -2.46 6.59
C ASP A 249 -5.31 -1.26 7.52
N GLN A 250 -4.71 -0.21 7.02
CA GLN A 250 -4.75 1.08 7.69
C GLN A 250 -6.18 1.63 7.66
N ALA A 251 -6.62 2.30 8.74
CA ALA A 251 -7.94 2.93 8.82
C ALA A 251 -8.23 3.76 7.54
N PRO A 252 -9.45 3.68 6.99
CA PRO A 252 -9.78 4.37 5.74
C PRO A 252 -9.58 5.89 5.88
N PRO A 253 -9.25 6.60 4.78
CA PRO A 253 -9.16 8.05 4.81
C PRO A 253 -10.46 8.69 5.33
N PRO A 254 -10.41 9.84 6.02
CA PRO A 254 -11.59 10.58 6.46
C PRO A 254 -12.58 10.83 5.31
N PRO A 255 -13.87 11.01 5.58
CA PRO A 255 -14.86 11.32 4.56
C PRO A 255 -14.56 12.68 3.87
N GLY A 256 -15.15 12.88 2.68
CA GLY A 256 -14.93 14.06 1.84
C GLY A 256 -13.73 13.91 0.90
N ASP A 257 -13.43 14.93 0.12
CA ASP A 257 -12.37 14.93 -0.89
C ASP A 257 -10.96 15.25 -0.34
N GLY A 258 -10.85 15.66 0.92
CA GLY A 258 -9.58 15.99 1.58
C GLY A 258 -8.91 17.27 1.08
N CYS A 259 -9.62 18.12 0.30
CA CYS A 259 -9.05 19.34 -0.26
C CYS A 259 -8.75 20.40 0.79
N ALA A 260 -9.64 20.57 1.77
CA ALA A 260 -9.41 21.49 2.89
C ALA A 260 -8.19 21.08 3.73
N GLU A 261 -7.99 19.78 3.95
CA GLU A 261 -6.80 19.28 4.63
C GLU A 261 -5.53 19.61 3.85
N ALA A 262 -5.52 19.39 2.54
CA ALA A 262 -4.36 19.69 1.69
C ALA A 262 -4.04 21.18 1.70
N GLN A 263 -5.06 22.06 1.66
CA GLN A 263 -4.88 23.50 1.79
C GLN A 263 -4.27 23.85 3.15
N GLY A 264 -4.76 23.28 4.25
CA GLY A 264 -4.19 23.51 5.57
C GLY A 264 -2.71 23.04 5.70
N TRP A 265 -2.29 22.04 4.94
CA TRP A 265 -0.86 21.66 4.84
C TRP A 265 -0.07 22.75 4.11
N VAL A 266 -0.58 23.25 2.98
CA VAL A 266 0.05 24.34 2.21
C VAL A 266 0.19 25.60 3.07
N ASP A 267 -0.88 25.97 3.79
CA ASP A 267 -0.88 27.17 4.65
C ASP A 267 0.21 27.05 5.76
N ARG A 268 0.37 25.89 6.37
CA ARG A 268 1.43 25.66 7.36
C ARG A 268 2.83 25.65 6.77
N ILE A 269 3.00 25.27 5.51
CA ILE A 269 4.31 25.35 4.83
C ILE A 269 4.66 26.81 4.52
N LEU A 270 3.68 27.61 4.09
CA LEU A 270 3.89 29.01 3.75
C LEU A 270 4.00 29.92 4.98
N ASN A 271 3.26 29.58 6.04
CA ASN A 271 3.20 30.32 7.29
C ASN A 271 3.50 29.35 8.47
N PRO A 272 4.74 28.91 8.63
CA PRO A 272 5.07 27.98 9.70
C PRO A 272 4.80 28.64 11.07
N PRO A 273 4.16 27.92 12.02
CA PRO A 273 3.99 28.44 13.37
C PRO A 273 5.34 28.71 14.00
N PRO A 274 5.42 29.71 14.90
CA PRO A 274 6.66 29.98 15.62
C PRO A 274 7.15 28.70 16.35
N PRO A 275 8.46 28.49 16.45
CA PRO A 275 9.01 27.38 17.21
C PRO A 275 8.46 27.40 18.64
N LYS A 276 8.05 26.25 19.16
CA LYS A 276 7.68 26.17 20.58
C LYS A 276 8.91 26.55 21.42
N PRO A 277 8.74 27.42 22.44
CA PRO A 277 9.82 27.66 23.40
C PRO A 277 10.36 26.32 23.93
N ALA A 278 11.67 26.21 24.03
CA ALA A 278 12.28 25.05 24.66
C ALA A 278 11.83 25.01 26.12
N ASP A 279 11.26 23.89 26.55
CA ASP A 279 10.99 23.65 27.96
C ASP A 279 12.35 23.35 28.64
N PRO A 280 12.83 24.19 29.55
CA PRO A 280 14.12 23.98 30.21
C PRO A 280 14.13 22.69 31.07
N ASN A 281 12.94 22.16 31.41
CA ASN A 281 12.79 20.95 32.20
C ASN A 281 12.39 19.72 31.34
N ALA A 282 12.35 19.85 30.01
CA ALA A 282 12.02 18.76 29.14
C ALA A 282 13.03 17.62 29.24
N THR A 283 12.62 16.49 29.75
CA THR A 283 13.41 15.26 29.66
C THR A 283 13.46 14.82 28.18
N PRO A 284 14.65 14.63 27.59
CA PRO A 284 14.74 14.16 26.22
C PRO A 284 13.97 12.84 26.05
N THR A 285 12.98 12.84 25.16
CA THR A 285 12.27 11.59 24.84
C THR A 285 13.27 10.64 24.18
N PRO A 286 13.50 9.43 24.74
CA PRO A 286 14.41 8.47 24.15
C PRO A 286 13.99 8.19 22.69
N ARG A 287 14.93 8.26 21.75
CA ARG A 287 14.68 7.86 20.37
C ARG A 287 14.33 6.37 20.36
N ARG A 288 13.20 6.02 19.76
CA ARG A 288 12.85 4.62 19.56
C ARG A 288 13.96 3.96 18.75
N GLY A 289 14.51 2.88 19.27
CA GLY A 289 15.48 2.05 18.56
C GLY A 289 14.84 1.38 17.32
N PRO A 290 15.65 0.76 16.45
CA PRO A 290 15.14 0.02 15.30
C PRO A 290 14.26 -1.15 15.76
N LEU A 291 13.23 -1.48 14.96
CA LEU A 291 12.35 -2.62 15.23
C LEU A 291 13.15 -3.92 15.33
N LYS A 292 12.77 -4.77 16.28
CA LYS A 292 13.28 -6.13 16.44
C LYS A 292 12.32 -7.12 15.80
N ILE A 293 12.78 -8.31 15.46
CA ILE A 293 11.94 -9.38 14.90
C ILE A 293 10.78 -9.68 15.85
N SER A 294 11.01 -9.75 17.15
CA SER A 294 9.99 -9.98 18.19
C SER A 294 8.88 -8.93 18.24
N GLN A 295 9.06 -7.77 17.57
CA GLN A 295 8.06 -6.70 17.51
C GLN A 295 7.23 -6.74 16.21
N LEU A 296 7.55 -7.65 15.29
CA LEU A 296 6.77 -7.91 14.07
C LEU A 296 5.72 -8.99 14.34
N PRO A 297 4.73 -9.17 13.45
CA PRO A 297 3.82 -10.33 13.49
C PRO A 297 4.59 -11.65 13.60
N GLY A 298 4.09 -12.60 14.39
CA GLY A 298 4.80 -13.87 14.64
C GLY A 298 5.12 -14.67 13.36
N GLN A 299 4.27 -14.53 12.32
CA GLN A 299 4.46 -15.13 11.00
C GLN A 299 5.75 -14.65 10.32
N CYS A 300 6.23 -13.45 10.63
CA CYS A 300 7.44 -12.90 10.03
C CYS A 300 8.70 -13.70 10.39
N THR A 301 8.72 -14.37 11.54
CA THR A 301 9.80 -15.31 11.90
C THR A 301 9.85 -16.50 10.93
N SER A 302 8.69 -17.07 10.58
CA SER A 302 8.61 -18.16 9.59
C SER A 302 9.00 -17.67 8.19
N VAL A 303 8.55 -16.46 7.80
CA VAL A 303 8.91 -15.84 6.53
C VAL A 303 10.42 -15.67 6.36
N ILE A 304 11.13 -15.30 7.43
CA ILE A 304 12.60 -15.14 7.40
C ILE A 304 13.30 -16.48 7.22
N ASN A 305 12.79 -17.55 7.80
CA ASN A 305 13.47 -18.84 7.87
C ASN A 305 13.16 -19.77 6.67
N ASN A 306 12.17 -19.46 5.85
CA ASN A 306 11.77 -20.22 4.64
C ASN A 306 12.38 -19.63 3.38
#